data_de526e4ebb71596f775bc785e8512720
#
_entry.id   de526e4ebb71596f775bc785e8512720
#
_cell.length_a   1.000
_cell.length_b   1.000
_cell.length_c   1.000
_cell.angle_alpha   90.00
_cell.angle_beta   90.00
_cell.angle_gamma   90.00
#
_symmetry.space_group_name_H-M   'P 1'
#
loop_
_entity.id
_entity.type
_entity.pdbx_description
1 polymer ?
#
loop_
_entity_poly.entity_id
_entity_poly.type
_entity_poly.pdbx_seq_one_letter_code
_entity_poly.pdbx_strand_id
1 'polypeptide(L)'
;TGMVAGTKYRGDFEERIKSVIDEVRTADNLILFIDEIHTIVGAGSAEGSTDAANILKPSLARGDFQVVGATTLDEYRKNIEKDAALERRFQPVVVGEPSETDAIEILKGLRDRYEAHHKVTITDEAIEAAVTLSARYISDRYLPDKAIDLIDEAGSLVRLRTEVTPNDLLELENEIKGVSEEKDRAINSQDFENAAKLRDREKELTEKLNSNKEEWKSKNEDLNCVVTAEDIAKIVSDSTKIPVVQLTEEESERLLKMADDYKKAFSIYQTEE
;
A
#
# COMPACT_ATOMS: atom_id res chain seq x y z
N THR A 1 -0.19 -6.07 -20.83
CA THR A 1 -0.31 -4.60 -21.03
C THR A 1 0.81 -4.04 -21.90
N GLY A 2 2.08 -4.42 -21.72
CA GLY A 2 3.21 -3.91 -22.50
C GLY A 2 3.15 -4.18 -24.01
N MET A 3 2.53 -5.30 -24.43
CA MET A 3 2.37 -5.64 -25.85
C MET A 3 1.31 -4.80 -26.56
N VAL A 4 0.35 -4.23 -25.85
CA VAL A 4 -0.71 -3.36 -26.39
C VAL A 4 -0.22 -1.91 -26.46
N ALA A 5 0.73 -1.53 -25.60
CA ALA A 5 1.25 -0.17 -25.56
C ALA A 5 2.01 0.18 -26.86
N GLY A 6 1.55 1.23 -27.54
CA GLY A 6 2.16 1.73 -28.75
C GLY A 6 1.73 1.09 -30.08
N THR A 7 0.74 0.18 -30.08
CA THR A 7 0.12 -0.31 -31.32
C THR A 7 -1.00 0.64 -31.73
N LYS A 8 -0.86 1.25 -32.93
CA LYS A 8 -1.89 2.12 -33.52
C LYS A 8 -2.92 1.34 -34.33
N TYR A 9 -2.59 0.12 -34.76
CA TYR A 9 -3.42 -0.72 -35.59
C TYR A 9 -3.53 -2.12 -35.03
N ARG A 10 -4.68 -2.73 -35.20
CA ARG A 10 -5.02 -4.11 -34.79
C ARG A 10 -4.02 -5.16 -35.30
N GLY A 11 -3.54 -5.03 -36.52
CA GLY A 11 -2.58 -5.95 -37.14
C GLY A 11 -1.20 -5.96 -36.46
N ASP A 12 -0.73 -4.82 -35.95
CA ASP A 12 0.57 -4.72 -35.28
C ASP A 12 0.62 -5.56 -33.98
N PHE A 13 -0.49 -5.62 -33.26
CA PHE A 13 -0.60 -6.41 -32.03
C PHE A 13 -0.60 -7.93 -32.33
N GLU A 14 -1.37 -8.34 -33.36
CA GLU A 14 -1.40 -9.74 -33.81
C GLU A 14 -0.02 -10.22 -34.28
N GLU A 15 0.69 -9.40 -35.04
CA GLU A 15 2.03 -9.70 -35.52
C GLU A 15 3.05 -9.83 -34.38
N ARG A 16 2.99 -8.96 -33.40
CA ARG A 16 3.86 -9.05 -32.20
C ARG A 16 3.60 -10.32 -31.40
N ILE A 17 2.34 -10.69 -31.17
CA ILE A 17 2.01 -11.94 -30.45
C ILE A 17 2.50 -13.15 -31.26
N LYS A 18 2.28 -13.19 -32.56
CA LYS A 18 2.75 -14.30 -33.42
C LYS A 18 4.28 -14.42 -33.35
N SER A 19 5.00 -13.29 -33.45
CA SER A 19 6.46 -13.28 -33.36
C SER A 19 6.96 -13.84 -32.03
N VAL A 20 6.34 -13.44 -30.88
CA VAL A 20 6.71 -13.98 -29.57
C VAL A 20 6.41 -15.48 -29.47
N ILE A 21 5.27 -15.95 -29.98
CA ILE A 21 4.92 -17.38 -29.98
C ILE A 21 5.94 -18.17 -30.81
N ASP A 22 6.31 -17.68 -31.97
CA ASP A 22 7.26 -18.37 -32.87
C ASP A 22 8.67 -18.41 -32.24
N GLU A 23 9.08 -17.35 -31.57
CA GLU A 23 10.33 -17.32 -30.80
C GLU A 23 10.32 -18.32 -29.63
N VAL A 24 9.24 -18.34 -28.83
CA VAL A 24 9.10 -19.29 -27.71
C VAL A 24 9.04 -20.73 -28.21
N ARG A 25 8.40 -21.01 -29.35
CA ARG A 25 8.34 -22.37 -29.96
C ARG A 25 9.70 -22.85 -30.45
N THR A 26 10.56 -21.96 -30.90
CA THR A 26 11.91 -22.31 -31.39
C THR A 26 12.94 -22.43 -30.29
N ALA A 27 12.64 -21.92 -29.09
CA ALA A 27 13.54 -21.93 -27.95
C ALA A 27 13.17 -23.05 -26.98
N ASP A 28 13.95 -24.12 -26.92
CA ASP A 28 13.70 -25.30 -26.07
C ASP A 28 13.80 -25.05 -24.56
N ASN A 29 14.30 -23.86 -24.13
CA ASN A 29 14.59 -23.54 -22.73
C ASN A 29 13.76 -22.37 -22.19
N LEU A 30 12.64 -22.02 -22.85
CA LEU A 30 11.75 -20.93 -22.42
C LEU A 30 10.46 -21.47 -21.82
N ILE A 31 10.03 -20.85 -20.73
CA ILE A 31 8.70 -21.01 -20.14
C ILE A 31 8.01 -19.66 -20.24
N LEU A 32 6.84 -19.63 -20.87
CA LEU A 32 6.05 -18.42 -20.99
C LEU A 32 5.18 -18.23 -19.75
N PHE A 33 5.38 -17.14 -19.02
CA PHE A 33 4.48 -16.75 -17.93
C PHE A 33 3.43 -15.76 -18.44
N ILE A 34 2.15 -16.07 -18.21
CA ILE A 34 1.01 -15.24 -18.61
C ILE A 34 0.21 -14.89 -17.37
N ASP A 35 0.27 -13.63 -16.99
CA ASP A 35 -0.57 -13.10 -15.93
C ASP A 35 -1.99 -12.85 -16.46
N GLU A 36 -3.00 -13.05 -15.59
CA GLU A 36 -4.42 -12.95 -15.95
C GLU A 36 -4.78 -13.73 -17.23
N ILE A 37 -4.32 -14.98 -17.34
CA ILE A 37 -4.49 -15.82 -18.56
C ILE A 37 -5.95 -15.90 -19.01
N HIS A 38 -6.91 -15.75 -18.10
CA HIS A 38 -8.34 -15.72 -18.40
C HIS A 38 -8.73 -14.59 -19.37
N THR A 39 -8.00 -13.48 -19.38
CA THR A 39 -8.24 -12.36 -20.30
C THR A 39 -7.95 -12.74 -21.76
N ILE A 40 -7.00 -13.65 -21.95
CA ILE A 40 -6.61 -14.14 -23.27
C ILE A 40 -7.52 -15.29 -23.73
N VAL A 41 -7.98 -16.13 -22.82
CA VAL A 41 -8.72 -17.36 -23.12
C VAL A 41 -10.23 -17.13 -23.10
N GLY A 42 -10.74 -16.30 -22.18
CA GLY A 42 -12.18 -16.06 -21.96
C GLY A 42 -12.82 -15.01 -22.85
N ALA A 43 -12.07 -14.36 -23.69
CA ALA A 43 -12.52 -13.21 -24.48
C ALA A 43 -13.38 -13.57 -25.68
N GLY A 44 -14.51 -14.21 -25.44
CA GLY A 44 -15.51 -14.45 -26.49
C GLY A 44 -16.46 -13.28 -26.79
N SER A 45 -16.39 -12.16 -26.07
CA SER A 45 -17.44 -11.12 -26.11
C SER A 45 -17.01 -9.66 -26.07
N ALA A 46 -15.73 -9.32 -25.91
CA ALA A 46 -15.26 -7.94 -25.92
C ALA A 46 -14.46 -7.62 -27.20
N GLU A 47 -14.84 -6.55 -27.90
CA GLU A 47 -14.12 -6.05 -29.06
C GLU A 47 -12.67 -5.70 -28.70
N GLY A 48 -11.69 -6.36 -29.31
CA GLY A 48 -10.25 -6.15 -29.10
C GLY A 48 -9.51 -7.27 -28.34
N SER A 49 -10.17 -8.06 -27.50
CA SER A 49 -9.62 -9.20 -26.77
C SER A 49 -9.67 -10.51 -27.58
N THR A 50 -10.55 -10.58 -28.54
CA THR A 50 -10.84 -11.75 -29.41
C THR A 50 -9.61 -12.20 -30.22
N ASP A 51 -8.70 -11.31 -30.53
CA ASP A 51 -7.58 -11.59 -31.44
C ASP A 51 -6.44 -12.34 -30.77
N ALA A 52 -6.07 -11.93 -29.54
CA ALA A 52 -5.04 -12.65 -28.78
C ALA A 52 -5.46 -14.07 -28.41
N ALA A 53 -6.74 -14.26 -28.05
CA ALA A 53 -7.30 -15.56 -27.74
C ALA A 53 -7.26 -16.48 -28.97
N ASN A 54 -7.63 -16.00 -30.15
CA ASN A 54 -7.64 -16.76 -31.38
C ASN A 54 -6.23 -17.20 -31.83
N ILE A 55 -5.21 -16.45 -31.49
CA ILE A 55 -3.82 -16.76 -31.83
C ILE A 55 -3.19 -17.72 -30.80
N LEU A 56 -3.38 -17.47 -29.50
CA LEU A 56 -2.75 -18.24 -28.43
C LEU A 56 -3.46 -19.56 -28.13
N LYS A 57 -4.79 -19.57 -28.12
CA LYS A 57 -5.59 -20.76 -27.79
C LYS A 57 -5.25 -22.00 -28.60
N PRO A 58 -5.05 -21.97 -29.92
CA PRO A 58 -4.65 -23.14 -30.71
C PRO A 58 -3.27 -23.68 -30.29
N SER A 59 -2.31 -22.82 -30.03
CA SER A 59 -0.96 -23.21 -29.61
C SER A 59 -0.94 -23.76 -28.18
N LEU A 60 -1.68 -23.15 -27.26
CA LEU A 60 -1.91 -23.66 -25.91
C LEU A 60 -2.60 -25.04 -25.94
N ALA A 61 -3.64 -25.19 -26.76
CA ALA A 61 -4.38 -26.44 -26.88
C ALA A 61 -3.53 -27.59 -27.50
N ARG A 62 -2.55 -27.29 -28.36
CA ARG A 62 -1.60 -28.27 -28.90
C ARG A 62 -0.44 -28.57 -27.94
N GLY A 63 -0.13 -27.68 -26.97
CA GLY A 63 1.02 -27.78 -26.12
C GLY A 63 2.33 -27.51 -26.87
N ASP A 64 2.32 -26.53 -27.79
CA ASP A 64 3.45 -26.20 -28.65
C ASP A 64 4.64 -25.62 -27.83
N PHE A 65 4.40 -25.12 -26.59
CA PHE A 65 5.39 -24.57 -25.68
C PHE A 65 4.91 -24.69 -24.21
N GLN A 66 5.85 -24.51 -23.26
CA GLN A 66 5.54 -24.57 -21.84
C GLN A 66 5.00 -23.22 -21.37
N VAL A 67 3.89 -23.25 -20.61
CA VAL A 67 3.22 -22.06 -20.08
C VAL A 67 2.89 -22.21 -18.61
N VAL A 68 3.12 -21.13 -17.86
CA VAL A 68 2.58 -20.93 -16.52
C VAL A 68 1.58 -19.78 -16.61
N GLY A 69 0.31 -20.04 -16.32
CA GLY A 69 -0.74 -19.03 -16.32
C GLY A 69 -1.16 -18.70 -14.90
N ALA A 70 -1.24 -17.42 -14.55
CA ALA A 70 -1.84 -16.96 -13.30
C ALA A 70 -3.27 -16.48 -13.53
N THR A 71 -4.18 -16.80 -12.62
CA THR A 71 -5.58 -16.36 -12.64
C THR A 71 -6.24 -16.55 -11.29
N THR A 72 -7.43 -16.00 -11.07
CA THR A 72 -8.25 -16.28 -9.89
C THR A 72 -9.00 -17.61 -10.04
N LEU A 73 -9.41 -18.23 -8.92
CA LEU A 73 -10.16 -19.48 -8.94
C LEU A 73 -11.50 -19.34 -9.67
N ASP A 74 -12.17 -18.20 -9.53
CA ASP A 74 -13.46 -17.96 -10.17
C ASP A 74 -13.32 -17.81 -11.68
N GLU A 75 -12.30 -17.08 -12.13
CA GLU A 75 -12.02 -16.93 -13.58
C GLU A 75 -11.50 -18.24 -14.20
N TYR A 76 -10.74 -19.04 -13.45
CA TYR A 76 -10.35 -20.39 -13.87
C TYR A 76 -11.57 -21.27 -14.14
N ARG A 77 -12.51 -21.35 -13.19
CA ARG A 77 -13.74 -22.13 -13.33
C ARG A 77 -14.61 -21.65 -14.48
N LYS A 78 -14.65 -20.32 -14.68
CA LYS A 78 -15.50 -19.72 -15.73
C LYS A 78 -14.94 -19.88 -17.12
N ASN A 79 -13.63 -19.74 -17.32
CA ASN A 79 -13.00 -19.58 -18.61
C ASN A 79 -12.10 -20.73 -19.04
N ILE A 80 -11.48 -21.47 -18.11
CA ILE A 80 -10.53 -22.53 -18.42
C ILE A 80 -11.16 -23.92 -18.22
N GLU A 81 -11.76 -24.17 -17.07
CA GLU A 81 -12.38 -25.46 -16.74
C GLU A 81 -13.54 -25.84 -17.68
N LYS A 82 -14.28 -24.86 -18.18
CA LYS A 82 -15.37 -25.08 -19.14
C LYS A 82 -14.89 -25.36 -20.55
N ASP A 83 -13.63 -25.11 -20.88
CA ASP A 83 -13.06 -25.37 -22.20
C ASP A 83 -12.29 -26.69 -22.20
N ALA A 84 -12.90 -27.75 -22.67
CA ALA A 84 -12.32 -29.09 -22.70
C ALA A 84 -10.95 -29.21 -23.41
N ALA A 85 -10.60 -28.27 -24.31
CA ALA A 85 -9.31 -28.25 -24.96
C ALA A 85 -8.20 -27.68 -24.04
N LEU A 86 -8.54 -26.71 -23.19
CA LEU A 86 -7.63 -26.09 -22.25
C LEU A 86 -7.54 -26.87 -20.93
N GLU A 87 -8.66 -27.33 -20.40
CA GLU A 87 -8.71 -28.16 -19.19
C GLU A 87 -7.74 -29.34 -19.23
N ARG A 88 -7.62 -30.00 -20.37
CA ARG A 88 -6.71 -31.14 -20.56
C ARG A 88 -5.22 -30.74 -20.65
N ARG A 89 -4.92 -29.47 -20.76
CA ARG A 89 -3.56 -28.94 -20.98
C ARG A 89 -3.01 -28.18 -19.80
N PHE A 90 -3.89 -27.63 -18.95
CA PHE A 90 -3.50 -26.91 -17.77
C PHE A 90 -3.80 -27.73 -16.52
N GLN A 91 -2.77 -27.97 -15.73
CA GLN A 91 -2.93 -28.53 -14.39
C GLN A 91 -3.05 -27.39 -13.39
N PRO A 92 -4.16 -27.27 -12.63
CA PRO A 92 -4.30 -26.23 -11.63
C PRO A 92 -3.35 -26.45 -10.46
N VAL A 93 -2.64 -25.41 -10.07
CA VAL A 93 -1.86 -25.32 -8.85
C VAL A 93 -2.50 -24.25 -7.98
N VAL A 94 -3.20 -24.67 -6.93
CA VAL A 94 -3.88 -23.75 -6.02
C VAL A 94 -2.85 -23.15 -5.07
N VAL A 95 -2.71 -21.82 -5.11
CA VAL A 95 -1.92 -21.03 -4.17
C VAL A 95 -2.86 -20.51 -3.11
N GLY A 96 -2.80 -21.05 -1.91
CA GLY A 96 -3.63 -20.62 -0.77
C GLY A 96 -3.10 -19.34 -0.11
N GLU A 97 -3.90 -18.76 0.76
CA GLU A 97 -3.47 -17.68 1.64
C GLU A 97 -2.34 -18.19 2.57
N PRO A 98 -1.24 -17.45 2.74
CA PRO A 98 -0.17 -17.85 3.65
C PRO A 98 -0.65 -17.80 5.10
N SER A 99 0.01 -18.56 5.97
CA SER A 99 -0.21 -18.45 7.42
C SER A 99 0.28 -17.07 7.93
N GLU A 100 -0.17 -16.66 9.11
CA GLU A 100 0.30 -15.41 9.73
C GLU A 100 1.83 -15.42 9.91
N THR A 101 2.41 -16.57 10.26
CA THR A 101 3.87 -16.72 10.39
C THR A 101 4.58 -16.54 9.06
N ASP A 102 4.07 -17.15 7.98
CA ASP A 102 4.66 -17.00 6.65
C ASP A 102 4.48 -15.56 6.14
N ALA A 103 3.35 -14.92 6.43
CA ALA A 103 3.10 -13.53 6.07
C ALA A 103 4.09 -12.58 6.77
N ILE A 104 4.42 -12.80 8.05
CA ILE A 104 5.44 -12.02 8.77
C ILE A 104 6.80 -12.17 8.08
N GLU A 105 7.20 -13.38 7.70
CA GLU A 105 8.47 -13.60 6.99
C GLU A 105 8.49 -12.93 5.61
N ILE A 106 7.37 -12.96 4.88
CA ILE A 106 7.22 -12.24 3.61
C ILE A 106 7.41 -10.72 3.82
N LEU A 107 6.74 -10.14 4.82
CA LEU A 107 6.84 -8.71 5.10
C LEU A 107 8.26 -8.32 5.56
N LYS A 108 8.92 -9.15 6.36
CA LYS A 108 10.34 -8.96 6.73
C LYS A 108 11.24 -8.93 5.50
N GLY A 109 10.97 -9.80 4.52
CA GLY A 109 11.70 -9.82 3.25
C GLY A 109 11.44 -8.59 2.36
N LEU A 110 10.30 -7.91 2.52
CA LEU A 110 9.93 -6.70 1.78
C LEU A 110 10.33 -5.40 2.49
N ARG A 111 10.63 -5.45 3.79
CA ARG A 111 10.90 -4.30 4.68
C ARG A 111 11.82 -3.27 4.04
N ASP A 112 13.02 -3.69 3.64
CA ASP A 112 14.07 -2.78 3.13
C ASP A 112 13.58 -1.94 1.93
N ARG A 113 12.69 -2.51 1.11
CA ARG A 113 12.14 -1.80 -0.06
C ARG A 113 11.15 -0.73 0.35
N TYR A 114 10.28 -1.01 1.35
CA TYR A 114 9.33 -0.04 1.87
C TYR A 114 10.02 1.05 2.70
N GLU A 115 11.00 0.68 3.52
CA GLU A 115 11.85 1.62 4.25
C GLU A 115 12.56 2.59 3.31
N ALA A 116 13.17 2.08 2.23
CA ALA A 116 13.84 2.91 1.22
C ALA A 116 12.86 3.82 0.46
N HIS A 117 11.64 3.33 0.17
CA HIS A 117 10.62 4.09 -0.56
C HIS A 117 10.07 5.24 0.28
N HIS A 118 9.65 4.96 1.51
CA HIS A 118 9.05 5.94 2.42
C HIS A 118 10.09 6.72 3.23
N LYS A 119 11.36 6.29 3.24
CA LYS A 119 12.44 6.84 4.08
C LYS A 119 12.08 6.80 5.57
N VAL A 120 11.57 5.68 6.01
CA VAL A 120 11.19 5.37 7.40
C VAL A 120 11.87 4.07 7.82
N THR A 121 11.91 3.81 9.12
CA THR A 121 12.31 2.51 9.67
C THR A 121 11.07 1.77 10.15
N ILE A 122 10.94 0.48 9.86
CA ILE A 122 9.78 -0.34 10.23
C ILE A 122 10.21 -1.34 11.28
N THR A 123 9.60 -1.29 12.47
CA THR A 123 9.94 -2.21 13.57
C THR A 123 9.36 -3.61 13.33
N ASP A 124 9.94 -4.62 13.99
CA ASP A 124 9.42 -5.99 13.93
C ASP A 124 8.01 -6.07 14.51
N GLU A 125 7.77 -5.33 15.59
CA GLU A 125 6.46 -5.23 16.23
C GLU A 125 5.40 -4.61 15.31
N ALA A 126 5.79 -3.65 14.45
CA ALA A 126 4.89 -3.08 13.45
C ALA A 126 4.50 -4.12 12.39
N ILE A 127 5.45 -4.95 11.94
CA ILE A 127 5.18 -6.04 10.99
C ILE A 127 4.24 -7.08 11.60
N GLU A 128 4.51 -7.52 12.82
CA GLU A 128 3.66 -8.48 13.54
C GLU A 128 2.25 -7.91 13.77
N ALA A 129 2.16 -6.62 14.17
CA ALA A 129 0.88 -5.95 14.32
C ALA A 129 0.13 -5.84 12.98
N ALA A 130 0.80 -5.51 11.88
CA ALA A 130 0.19 -5.42 10.56
C ALA A 130 -0.45 -6.74 10.12
N VAL A 131 0.24 -7.86 10.34
CA VAL A 131 -0.29 -9.19 10.01
C VAL A 131 -1.44 -9.57 10.93
N THR A 132 -1.25 -9.47 12.25
CA THR A 132 -2.24 -9.93 13.24
C THR A 132 -3.51 -9.08 13.20
N LEU A 133 -3.38 -7.75 13.15
CA LEU A 133 -4.53 -6.85 13.11
C LEU A 133 -5.27 -6.93 11.76
N SER A 134 -4.55 -7.04 10.64
CA SER A 134 -5.21 -7.24 9.35
C SER A 134 -5.95 -8.58 9.27
N ALA A 135 -5.35 -9.67 9.79
CA ALA A 135 -6.00 -10.97 9.83
C ALA A 135 -7.30 -10.93 10.63
N ARG A 136 -7.31 -10.19 11.75
CA ARG A 136 -8.44 -10.11 12.68
C ARG A 136 -9.55 -9.15 12.27
N TYR A 137 -9.20 -7.99 11.72
CA TYR A 137 -10.14 -6.89 11.50
C TYR A 137 -10.46 -6.59 10.04
N ILE A 138 -9.64 -7.07 9.08
CA ILE A 138 -9.83 -6.87 7.65
C ILE A 138 -10.20 -8.21 7.01
N SER A 139 -11.50 -8.37 6.68
CA SER A 139 -12.05 -9.63 6.16
C SER A 139 -12.27 -9.65 4.65
N ASP A 140 -12.20 -8.52 3.99
CA ASP A 140 -12.46 -8.35 2.55
C ASP A 140 -11.22 -8.55 1.66
N ARG A 141 -10.06 -8.79 2.27
CA ARG A 141 -8.77 -9.01 1.61
C ARG A 141 -8.01 -10.16 2.25
N TYR A 142 -7.01 -10.66 1.53
CA TYR A 142 -6.20 -11.82 1.93
C TYR A 142 -4.78 -11.40 2.35
N LEU A 143 -4.14 -12.22 3.18
CA LEU A 143 -2.71 -12.13 3.43
C LEU A 143 -1.92 -12.60 2.18
N PRO A 144 -0.76 -12.02 1.89
CA PRO A 144 -0.07 -10.97 2.66
C PRO A 144 -0.53 -9.55 2.30
N ASP A 145 -1.32 -9.34 1.23
CA ASP A 145 -1.63 -8.03 0.63
C ASP A 145 -2.23 -7.05 1.65
N LYS A 146 -3.21 -7.47 2.45
CA LYS A 146 -3.82 -6.60 3.46
C LYS A 146 -2.84 -6.10 4.52
N ALA A 147 -1.82 -6.88 4.86
CA ALA A 147 -0.78 -6.47 5.80
C ALA A 147 0.26 -5.57 5.12
N ILE A 148 0.57 -5.81 3.86
CA ILE A 148 1.43 -4.96 3.03
C ILE A 148 0.81 -3.57 2.87
N ASP A 149 -0.49 -3.49 2.58
CA ASP A 149 -1.21 -2.21 2.47
C ASP A 149 -1.12 -1.39 3.77
N LEU A 150 -1.24 -2.04 4.95
CA LEU A 150 -1.09 -1.36 6.24
C LEU A 150 0.33 -0.80 6.44
N ILE A 151 1.36 -1.55 6.06
CA ILE A 151 2.76 -1.09 6.15
C ILE A 151 3.00 0.10 5.21
N ASP A 152 2.48 0.05 3.99
CA ASP A 152 2.61 1.12 3.01
C ASP A 152 1.92 2.40 3.48
N GLU A 153 0.70 2.28 3.98
CA GLU A 153 -0.07 3.39 4.53
C GLU A 153 0.60 3.98 5.78
N ALA A 154 1.11 3.13 6.68
CA ALA A 154 1.82 3.56 7.88
C ALA A 154 3.12 4.31 7.54
N GLY A 155 3.90 3.79 6.59
CA GLY A 155 5.10 4.46 6.10
C GLY A 155 4.81 5.85 5.53
N SER A 156 3.76 5.95 4.71
CA SER A 156 3.29 7.22 4.16
C SER A 156 2.85 8.20 5.24
N LEU A 157 2.08 7.73 6.23
CA LEU A 157 1.53 8.56 7.30
C LEU A 157 2.63 9.08 8.24
N VAL A 158 3.59 8.22 8.61
CA VAL A 158 4.73 8.61 9.47
C VAL A 158 5.59 9.64 8.73
N ARG A 159 5.88 9.43 7.45
CA ARG A 159 6.61 10.40 6.64
C ARG A 159 5.88 11.74 6.55
N LEU A 160 4.56 11.72 6.30
CA LEU A 160 3.77 12.95 6.21
C LEU A 160 3.82 13.75 7.51
N ARG A 161 3.79 13.09 8.68
CA ARG A 161 3.91 13.75 9.99
C ARG A 161 5.23 14.50 10.15
N THR A 162 6.32 13.97 9.59
CA THR A 162 7.64 14.59 9.66
C THR A 162 7.84 15.71 8.63
N GLU A 163 7.07 15.71 7.55
CA GLU A 163 7.12 16.74 6.50
C GLU A 163 6.16 17.92 6.77
N VAL A 164 5.16 17.76 7.64
CA VAL A 164 4.21 18.84 7.96
C VAL A 164 4.91 19.96 8.72
N THR A 165 4.98 21.13 8.07
CA THR A 165 5.52 22.34 8.69
C THR A 165 4.64 22.75 9.88
N PRO A 166 5.21 23.00 11.07
CA PRO A 166 4.42 23.45 12.23
C PRO A 166 3.64 24.73 11.93
N ASN A 167 2.46 24.85 12.50
CA ASN A 167 1.60 26.03 12.32
C ASN A 167 2.31 27.33 12.71
N ASP A 168 3.16 27.30 13.73
CA ASP A 168 3.94 28.45 14.18
C ASP A 168 4.89 28.99 13.08
N LEU A 169 5.46 28.09 12.25
CA LEU A 169 6.31 28.52 11.12
C LEU A 169 5.45 29.10 9.98
N LEU A 170 4.27 28.56 9.74
CA LEU A 170 3.32 29.11 8.76
C LEU A 170 2.79 30.48 9.18
N GLU A 171 2.54 30.68 10.47
CA GLU A 171 2.11 31.98 11.01
C GLU A 171 3.22 33.03 10.85
N LEU A 172 4.47 32.68 11.16
CA LEU A 172 5.63 33.56 10.92
C LEU A 172 5.82 33.90 9.45
N GLU A 173 5.67 32.95 8.54
CA GLU A 173 5.73 33.22 7.09
C GLU A 173 4.63 34.19 6.63
N ASN A 174 3.41 34.04 7.16
CA ASN A 174 2.30 34.95 6.87
C ASN A 174 2.53 36.33 7.46
N GLU A 175 3.10 36.44 8.67
CA GLU A 175 3.45 37.73 9.30
C GLU A 175 4.52 38.46 8.47
N ILE A 176 5.58 37.74 8.06
CA ILE A 176 6.64 38.31 7.18
C ILE A 176 6.04 38.86 5.90
N LYS A 177 5.13 38.08 5.26
CA LYS A 177 4.45 38.53 4.05
C LYS A 177 3.64 39.81 4.26
N GLY A 178 2.91 39.89 5.38
CA GLY A 178 2.15 41.09 5.74
C GLY A 178 3.04 42.31 5.93
N VAL A 179 4.14 42.16 6.70
CA VAL A 179 5.11 43.24 6.94
C VAL A 179 5.80 43.67 5.64
N SER A 180 6.11 42.73 4.73
CA SER A 180 6.68 43.04 3.43
C SER A 180 5.74 43.84 2.56
N GLU A 181 4.44 43.50 2.53
CA GLU A 181 3.42 44.28 1.80
C GLU A 181 3.23 45.68 2.39
N GLU A 182 3.28 45.84 3.72
CA GLU A 182 3.21 47.14 4.37
C GLU A 182 4.44 48.00 4.08
N LYS A 183 5.64 47.39 4.07
CA LYS A 183 6.88 48.07 3.67
C LYS A 183 6.81 48.61 2.25
N ASP A 184 6.30 47.81 1.32
CA ASP A 184 6.14 48.24 -0.10
C ASP A 184 5.13 49.38 -0.23
N ARG A 185 4.06 49.37 0.55
CA ARG A 185 3.10 50.50 0.62
C ARG A 185 3.76 51.77 1.18
N ALA A 186 4.55 51.66 2.24
CA ALA A 186 5.26 52.78 2.83
C ALA A 186 6.29 53.39 1.86
N ILE A 187 6.99 52.56 1.09
CA ILE A 187 7.92 53.02 0.04
C ILE A 187 7.15 53.76 -1.06
N ASN A 188 6.03 53.22 -1.51
CA ASN A 188 5.21 53.85 -2.56
C ASN A 188 4.59 55.17 -2.10
N SER A 189 4.31 55.32 -0.80
CA SER A 189 3.83 56.60 -0.19
C SER A 189 4.97 57.56 0.20
N GLN A 190 6.21 57.25 -0.09
CA GLN A 190 7.41 57.99 0.28
C GLN A 190 7.61 58.21 1.80
N ASP A 191 7.01 57.35 2.62
CA ASP A 191 7.24 57.27 4.05
C ASP A 191 8.46 56.44 4.39
N PHE A 192 9.65 57.00 4.14
CA PHE A 192 10.92 56.30 4.28
C PHE A 192 11.27 55.95 5.73
N GLU A 193 10.74 56.71 6.70
CA GLU A 193 10.95 56.42 8.13
C GLU A 193 10.22 55.15 8.56
N ASN A 194 8.98 55.02 8.15
CA ASN A 194 8.17 53.83 8.45
C ASN A 194 8.68 52.60 7.64
N ALA A 195 9.04 52.80 6.40
CA ALA A 195 9.66 51.74 5.57
C ALA A 195 10.95 51.20 6.18
N ALA A 196 11.78 52.04 6.80
CA ALA A 196 13.00 51.60 7.54
C ALA A 196 12.65 50.74 8.75
N LYS A 197 11.66 51.13 9.55
CA LYS A 197 11.19 50.33 10.70
C LYS A 197 10.64 48.99 10.29
N LEU A 198 9.81 48.94 9.22
CA LEU A 198 9.23 47.73 8.68
C LEU A 198 10.30 46.79 8.11
N ARG A 199 11.33 47.31 7.46
CA ARG A 199 12.47 46.50 6.99
C ARG A 199 13.23 45.85 8.13
N ASP A 200 13.47 46.61 9.24
CA ASP A 200 14.17 46.04 10.38
C ASP A 200 13.29 44.96 11.09
N ARG A 201 11.99 45.16 11.13
CA ARG A 201 11.02 44.14 11.61
C ARG A 201 10.98 42.89 10.72
N GLU A 202 10.93 43.06 9.41
CA GLU A 202 11.00 41.96 8.43
C GLU A 202 12.27 41.11 8.63
N LYS A 203 13.43 41.79 8.85
CA LYS A 203 14.70 41.14 9.09
C LYS A 203 14.67 40.31 10.38
N GLU A 204 14.17 40.91 11.48
CA GLU A 204 14.02 40.21 12.76
C GLU A 204 13.15 38.96 12.65
N LEU A 205 11.99 39.06 11.98
CA LEU A 205 11.07 37.95 11.77
C LEU A 205 11.70 36.87 10.86
N THR A 206 12.46 37.26 9.85
CA THR A 206 13.16 36.33 8.95
C THR A 206 14.26 35.55 9.69
N GLU A 207 15.01 36.23 10.57
CA GLU A 207 16.01 35.58 11.42
C GLU A 207 15.36 34.57 12.39
N LYS A 208 14.23 34.93 13.00
CA LYS A 208 13.45 34.02 13.84
C LYS A 208 12.91 32.82 13.05
N LEU A 209 12.39 33.06 11.86
CA LEU A 209 11.89 31.99 10.98
C LEU A 209 13.01 31.00 10.64
N ASN A 210 14.19 31.50 10.27
CA ASN A 210 15.33 30.66 9.93
C ASN A 210 15.83 29.85 11.14
N SER A 211 15.93 30.47 12.31
CA SER A 211 16.32 29.79 13.55
C SER A 211 15.32 28.68 13.91
N ASN A 212 14.02 29.00 13.87
CA ASN A 212 12.98 28.01 14.15
C ASN A 212 12.94 26.88 13.10
N LYS A 213 13.21 27.17 11.82
CA LYS A 213 13.35 26.16 10.76
C LYS A 213 14.54 25.24 10.99
N GLU A 214 15.69 25.78 11.43
CA GLU A 214 16.87 24.97 11.75
C GLU A 214 16.63 24.08 12.98
N GLU A 215 16.01 24.63 14.03
CA GLU A 215 15.62 23.84 15.21
C GLU A 215 14.61 22.74 14.86
N TRP A 216 13.64 23.04 14.01
CA TRP A 216 12.65 22.06 13.56
C TRP A 216 13.30 20.97 12.71
N LYS A 217 14.20 21.35 11.79
CA LYS A 217 14.94 20.36 10.98
C LYS A 217 15.81 19.45 11.85
N SER A 218 16.57 20.01 12.79
CA SER A 218 17.43 19.22 13.68
C SER A 218 16.60 18.28 14.57
N LYS A 219 15.47 18.74 15.10
CA LYS A 219 14.54 17.89 15.86
C LYS A 219 13.90 16.80 15.01
N ASN A 220 13.65 17.06 13.72
CA ASN A 220 13.07 16.07 12.81
C ASN A 220 14.11 15.10 12.21
N GLU A 221 15.37 15.50 12.09
CA GLU A 221 16.46 14.58 11.76
C GLU A 221 16.73 13.58 12.90
N ASP A 222 16.50 14.01 14.17
CA ASP A 222 16.58 13.17 15.36
C ASP A 222 15.25 12.39 15.65
N LEU A 223 14.11 12.85 15.12
CA LEU A 223 12.86 12.09 15.16
C LEU A 223 12.97 10.95 14.16
N ASN A 224 13.43 9.80 14.65
CA ASN A 224 13.38 8.55 13.93
C ASN A 224 12.01 8.41 13.27
N CYS A 225 11.96 8.49 11.94
CA CYS A 225 10.77 8.16 11.15
C CYS A 225 10.52 6.66 11.32
N VAL A 226 10.06 6.24 12.49
CA VAL A 226 9.87 4.84 12.87
C VAL A 226 8.39 4.53 12.84
N VAL A 227 8.04 3.54 12.06
CA VAL A 227 6.70 2.94 12.05
C VAL A 227 6.60 1.95 13.21
N THR A 228 5.64 2.16 14.08
CA THR A 228 5.41 1.36 15.29
C THR A 228 4.10 0.55 15.19
N ALA A 229 3.91 -0.40 16.10
CA ALA A 229 2.66 -1.14 16.23
C ALA A 229 1.44 -0.23 16.51
N GLU A 230 1.66 0.90 17.21
CA GLU A 230 0.61 1.88 17.48
C GLU A 230 0.13 2.60 16.21
N ASP A 231 1.07 2.91 15.29
CA ASP A 231 0.72 3.53 14.01
C ASP A 231 -0.16 2.58 13.17
N ILE A 232 0.20 1.30 13.14
CA ILE A 232 -0.61 0.25 12.50
C ILE A 232 -1.99 0.14 13.14
N ALA A 233 -2.06 0.06 14.47
CA ALA A 233 -3.34 -0.04 15.19
C ALA A 233 -4.24 1.17 14.93
N LYS A 234 -3.66 2.37 14.81
CA LYS A 234 -4.39 3.60 14.46
C LYS A 234 -4.98 3.52 13.06
N ILE A 235 -4.21 3.08 12.06
CA ILE A 235 -4.69 2.92 10.68
C ILE A 235 -5.83 1.91 10.61
N VAL A 236 -5.69 0.77 11.28
CA VAL A 236 -6.75 -0.24 11.34
C VAL A 236 -8.01 0.33 11.99
N SER A 237 -7.87 1.12 13.07
CA SER A 237 -9.00 1.80 13.72
C SER A 237 -9.67 2.80 12.79
N ASP A 238 -8.89 3.59 12.05
CA ASP A 238 -9.39 4.60 11.13
C ASP A 238 -10.11 3.97 9.92
N SER A 239 -9.59 2.85 9.41
CA SER A 239 -10.17 2.14 8.26
C SER A 239 -11.43 1.35 8.64
N THR A 240 -11.38 0.60 9.75
CA THR A 240 -12.47 -0.30 10.16
C THR A 240 -13.53 0.39 11.03
N LYS A 241 -13.21 1.57 11.57
CA LYS A 241 -14.01 2.28 12.60
C LYS A 241 -14.13 1.52 13.93
N ILE A 242 -13.27 0.53 14.13
CA ILE A 242 -13.19 -0.24 15.39
C ILE A 242 -12.04 0.36 16.21
N PRO A 243 -12.25 0.79 17.45
CA PRO A 243 -11.21 1.41 18.28
C PRO A 243 -10.18 0.38 18.78
N VAL A 244 -9.30 -0.07 17.88
CA VAL A 244 -8.29 -1.10 18.19
C VAL A 244 -7.25 -0.60 19.20
N VAL A 245 -7.00 0.72 19.23
CA VAL A 245 -6.02 1.36 20.13
C VAL A 245 -6.50 1.36 21.59
N GLN A 246 -7.81 1.30 21.85
CA GLN A 246 -8.38 1.32 23.21
C GLN A 246 -8.49 -0.06 23.86
N LEU A 247 -8.22 -1.13 23.13
CA LEU A 247 -8.21 -2.52 23.65
C LEU A 247 -6.88 -2.90 24.30
N THR A 248 -6.02 -1.91 24.59
CA THR A 248 -4.79 -2.10 25.34
C THR A 248 -5.07 -2.38 26.83
N GLU A 249 -4.35 -3.33 27.36
CA GLU A 249 -4.17 -3.81 28.74
C GLU A 249 -5.36 -3.68 29.73
N GLU A 250 -5.98 -2.49 29.89
CA GLU A 250 -7.08 -2.31 30.86
C GLU A 250 -8.36 -3.04 30.50
N GLU A 251 -8.74 -3.13 29.24
CA GLU A 251 -9.94 -3.87 28.81
C GLU A 251 -9.70 -5.38 28.75
N SER A 252 -8.50 -5.80 28.33
CA SER A 252 -8.11 -7.22 28.39
C SER A 252 -8.07 -7.71 29.83
N GLU A 253 -7.55 -6.96 30.78
CA GLU A 253 -7.61 -7.29 32.20
C GLU A 253 -9.04 -7.25 32.75
N ARG A 254 -9.87 -6.30 32.30
CA ARG A 254 -11.26 -6.20 32.70
C ARG A 254 -12.11 -7.35 32.17
N LEU A 255 -11.88 -7.78 30.91
CA LEU A 255 -12.51 -8.95 30.31
C LEU A 255 -12.05 -10.24 30.96
N LEU A 256 -10.78 -10.38 31.31
CA LEU A 256 -10.26 -11.52 32.07
C LEU A 256 -10.85 -11.57 33.48
N LYS A 257 -10.95 -10.45 34.18
CA LYS A 257 -11.63 -10.37 35.48
C LYS A 257 -13.12 -10.71 35.38
N MET A 258 -13.83 -10.21 34.37
CA MET A 258 -15.22 -10.59 34.09
C MET A 258 -15.38 -12.10 33.83
N ALA A 259 -14.48 -12.70 33.05
CA ALA A 259 -14.51 -14.15 32.79
C ALA A 259 -14.26 -14.95 34.05
N ASP A 260 -13.39 -14.52 34.96
CA ASP A 260 -13.12 -15.18 36.23
C ASP A 260 -14.27 -14.97 37.23
N ASP A 261 -14.88 -13.81 37.26
CA ASP A 261 -16.05 -13.53 38.08
C ASP A 261 -17.29 -14.35 37.61
N TYR A 262 -17.43 -14.54 36.28
CA TYR A 262 -18.45 -15.38 35.69
C TYR A 262 -18.25 -16.87 36.06
N LYS A 263 -16.99 -17.36 36.00
CA LYS A 263 -16.64 -18.72 36.43
C LYS A 263 -16.91 -18.93 37.93
N LYS A 264 -16.57 -17.95 38.76
CA LYS A 264 -16.87 -18.01 40.20
C LYS A 264 -18.37 -18.03 40.48
N ALA A 265 -19.12 -17.14 39.82
CA ALA A 265 -20.59 -17.13 39.96
C ALA A 265 -21.21 -18.46 39.51
N PHE A 266 -20.73 -19.05 38.42
CA PHE A 266 -21.23 -20.34 37.92
C PHE A 266 -20.86 -21.52 38.83
N SER A 267 -19.70 -21.49 39.49
CA SER A 267 -19.30 -22.52 40.45
C SER A 267 -20.12 -22.49 41.72
N ILE A 268 -20.62 -21.32 42.14
CA ILE A 268 -21.50 -21.18 43.30
C ILE A 268 -22.88 -21.82 43.03
N TYR A 269 -23.41 -21.72 41.81
CA TYR A 269 -24.67 -22.36 41.39
C TYR A 269 -24.59 -23.89 41.31
N GLN A 270 -23.40 -24.47 41.10
CA GLN A 270 -23.22 -25.93 41.03
C GLN A 270 -23.02 -26.59 42.44
N THR A 271 -22.80 -25.79 43.48
CA THR A 271 -22.58 -26.31 44.84
C THR A 271 -23.83 -26.25 45.73
N GLU A 272 -24.96 -25.76 45.20
CA GLU A 272 -26.25 -25.71 45.93
C GLU A 272 -27.26 -26.80 45.48
N GLU A 273 -26.87 -27.80 44.68
CA GLU A 273 -27.55 -29.07 44.45
C GLU A 273 -26.82 -30.22 45.20
#